data_ebdf53db982c74e59c511e185cabcd19
#
_entry.id   ebdf53db982c74e59c511e185cabcd19
#
_cell.length_a   1.000
_cell.length_b   1.000
_cell.length_c   1.000
_cell.angle_alpha   90.00
_cell.angle_beta   90.00
_cell.angle_gamma   90.00
#
_symmetry.space_group_name_H-M   'P 1'
#
loop_
_entity.id
_entity.type
_entity.pdbx_description
1 polymer ?
#
loop_
_entity_poly.entity_id
_entity_poly.type
_entity_poly.pdbx_seq_one_letter_code
_entity_poly.pdbx_strand_id
1 'polypeptide(L)'
;MNETDYPLSEVPKSARRGLLPMAAVLLGFTFFTATMWAGGTLGKAFSFSELLLVIVVGNLLLGAYTSALAFIAYKSGLNSVLMGRFCFGEVGSKLSDFVLGFTQIGWYAWGTATIAIVLVKTTGIAQSWEIPLMILFGFAFCLTAMVGFRGLDLLSRVAVPAMLLFILISLFTGMVDVGGMGALFGIEVTESMSFTAAITVVIGTFVSGGTQATNWSRFAASGKVAVWATMAAFFIGNGLMVLTGALGTLIYQQADIVDVMLAQGFVVLAVLMLFMNIWTTQDNTIYNFAVAGCNLLRTDKRRTVTVAGAAIGTVLAVFGMYNFLIPFLVLLGTFIPPIGGVIMADFWPRHKGEYPKLAETQLPAFNWLGLGTYVVASAAAYFSPFMPPVVGVAVAFVLYGILIKLPVGSPAAATENG
;
A
#
# COMPACT_ATOMS: atom_id res chain seq x y z
N MET A 1 10.35 21.58 -17.50
CA MET A 1 9.29 20.58 -17.72
C MET A 1 8.25 20.81 -16.67
N ASN A 2 7.03 21.15 -17.06
CA ASN A 2 5.93 21.31 -16.11
C ASN A 2 5.67 19.95 -15.43
N GLU A 3 5.68 19.92 -14.11
CA GLU A 3 5.34 18.73 -13.34
C GLU A 3 3.85 18.43 -13.52
N THR A 4 3.53 17.42 -14.32
CA THR A 4 2.17 17.08 -14.75
C THR A 4 1.47 16.06 -13.86
N ASP A 5 1.93 15.86 -12.60
CA ASP A 5 1.37 14.85 -11.70
C ASP A 5 0.24 15.37 -10.78
N TYR A 6 -0.15 16.63 -10.91
CA TYR A 6 -1.31 17.22 -10.22
C TYR A 6 -1.34 16.97 -8.71
N PRO A 7 -0.29 17.30 -7.93
CA PRO A 7 -0.21 16.94 -6.52
C PRO A 7 -1.27 17.64 -5.65
N LEU A 8 -1.75 18.82 -6.06
CA LEU A 8 -2.72 19.64 -5.32
C LEU A 8 -4.05 19.87 -6.06
N SER A 9 -4.29 19.20 -7.19
CA SER A 9 -5.48 19.38 -8.01
C SER A 9 -5.98 18.08 -8.63
N GLU A 10 -7.18 18.16 -9.24
CA GLU A 10 -7.78 17.06 -10.00
C GLU A 10 -6.98 16.72 -11.25
N VAL A 11 -6.94 15.44 -11.60
CA VAL A 11 -6.37 14.97 -12.86
C VAL A 11 -7.34 15.24 -14.01
N PRO A 12 -6.95 16.02 -15.02
CA PRO A 12 -7.82 16.33 -16.16
C PRO A 12 -8.02 15.07 -17.04
N LYS A 13 -9.14 15.06 -17.80
CA LYS A 13 -9.47 13.93 -18.70
C LYS A 13 -8.38 13.64 -19.73
N SER A 14 -7.64 14.66 -20.19
CA SER A 14 -6.54 14.53 -21.15
C SER A 14 -5.33 13.75 -20.62
N ALA A 15 -5.16 13.67 -19.29
CA ALA A 15 -4.06 12.94 -18.66
C ALA A 15 -4.42 11.49 -18.31
N ARG A 16 -5.64 11.03 -18.62
CA ARG A 16 -6.13 9.69 -18.26
C ARG A 16 -5.41 8.58 -19.05
N ARG A 17 -5.32 7.40 -18.44
CA ARG A 17 -4.54 6.26 -18.94
C ARG A 17 -5.37 4.98 -18.99
N GLY A 18 -5.02 4.10 -19.94
CA GLY A 18 -5.69 2.80 -20.13
C GLY A 18 -5.28 1.75 -19.08
N LEU A 19 -5.81 0.54 -19.25
CA LEU A 19 -5.65 -0.57 -18.30
C LEU A 19 -4.17 -0.98 -18.12
N LEU A 20 -3.41 -1.14 -19.21
CA LEU A 20 -2.06 -1.69 -19.15
C LEU A 20 -1.10 -0.83 -18.30
N PRO A 21 -0.94 0.50 -18.54
CA PRO A 21 -0.09 1.32 -17.67
C PRO A 21 -0.57 1.39 -16.23
N MET A 22 -1.89 1.36 -15.99
CA MET A 22 -2.46 1.34 -14.64
C MET A 22 -2.14 0.04 -13.91
N ALA A 23 -2.37 -1.11 -14.56
CA ALA A 23 -2.10 -2.42 -13.99
C ALA A 23 -0.59 -2.65 -13.77
N ALA A 24 0.26 -2.22 -14.70
CA ALA A 24 1.71 -2.37 -14.58
C ALA A 24 2.25 -1.65 -13.32
N VAL A 25 1.88 -0.38 -13.12
CA VAL A 25 2.34 0.39 -11.94
C VAL A 25 1.81 -0.22 -10.64
N LEU A 26 0.50 -0.56 -10.58
CA LEU A 26 -0.11 -1.12 -9.38
C LEU A 26 0.41 -2.53 -9.05
N LEU A 27 0.64 -3.39 -10.06
CA LEU A 27 1.27 -4.71 -9.86
C LEU A 27 2.73 -4.56 -9.43
N GLY A 28 3.50 -3.65 -10.05
CA GLY A 28 4.86 -3.35 -9.63
C GLY A 28 4.94 -2.90 -8.17
N PHE A 29 3.94 -2.15 -7.71
CA PHE A 29 3.84 -1.73 -6.32
C PHE A 29 3.52 -2.89 -5.37
N THR A 30 2.65 -3.83 -5.76
CA THR A 30 2.24 -4.95 -4.89
C THR A 30 3.22 -6.12 -4.88
N PHE A 31 4.13 -6.22 -5.84
CA PHE A 31 5.17 -7.24 -5.86
C PHE A 31 6.29 -6.86 -4.88
N PHE A 32 6.12 -7.21 -3.62
CA PHE A 32 6.98 -6.77 -2.54
C PHE A 32 7.34 -7.89 -1.56
N THR A 33 8.63 -7.98 -1.23
CA THR A 33 9.18 -9.05 -0.40
C THR A 33 8.63 -9.03 1.04
N ALA A 34 8.29 -7.86 1.60
CA ALA A 34 7.66 -7.79 2.93
C ALA A 34 6.32 -8.54 2.99
N THR A 35 5.56 -8.57 1.88
CA THR A 35 4.34 -9.37 1.77
C THR A 35 4.64 -10.87 1.79
N MET A 36 5.73 -11.29 1.16
CA MET A 36 6.19 -12.68 1.23
C MET A 36 6.56 -13.08 2.66
N TRP A 37 7.25 -12.22 3.40
CA TRP A 37 7.56 -12.45 4.81
C TRP A 37 6.29 -12.64 5.67
N ALA A 38 5.28 -11.81 5.45
CA ALA A 38 3.98 -12.00 6.09
C ALA A 38 3.35 -13.35 5.69
N GLY A 39 3.42 -13.71 4.41
CA GLY A 39 2.99 -15.02 3.90
C GLY A 39 3.72 -16.18 4.58
N GLY A 40 5.03 -16.07 4.79
CA GLY A 40 5.83 -17.07 5.49
C GLY A 40 5.38 -17.31 6.94
N THR A 41 4.99 -16.26 7.65
CA THR A 41 4.38 -16.37 8.98
C THR A 41 3.07 -17.16 8.95
N LEU A 42 2.24 -16.92 7.92
CA LEU A 42 0.99 -17.67 7.73
C LEU A 42 1.24 -19.14 7.36
N GLY A 43 2.26 -19.41 6.53
CA GLY A 43 2.63 -20.76 6.14
C GLY A 43 3.02 -21.67 7.31
N LYS A 44 3.54 -21.12 8.42
CA LYS A 44 3.82 -21.87 9.64
C LYS A 44 2.59 -22.15 10.50
N ALA A 45 1.52 -21.35 10.35
CA ALA A 45 0.40 -21.29 11.27
C ALA A 45 -0.86 -22.00 10.76
N PHE A 46 -0.94 -22.35 9.49
CA PHE A 46 -2.13 -22.90 8.86
C PHE A 46 -1.81 -24.09 7.98
N SER A 47 -2.69 -25.11 7.97
CA SER A 47 -2.69 -26.15 6.95
C SER A 47 -2.85 -25.51 5.56
N PHE A 48 -2.37 -26.19 4.51
CA PHE A 48 -2.40 -25.62 3.15
C PHE A 48 -3.81 -25.21 2.69
N SER A 49 -4.84 -25.95 3.06
CA SER A 49 -6.25 -25.60 2.74
C SER A 49 -6.71 -24.33 3.44
N GLU A 50 -6.44 -24.21 4.74
CA GLU A 50 -6.78 -23.02 5.55
C GLU A 50 -5.98 -21.80 5.09
N LEU A 51 -4.71 -22.00 4.76
CA LEU A 51 -3.83 -20.98 4.21
C LEU A 51 -4.40 -20.36 2.92
N LEU A 52 -4.85 -21.20 1.97
CA LEU A 52 -5.49 -20.72 0.75
C LEU A 52 -6.75 -19.91 1.05
N LEU A 53 -7.57 -20.35 2.00
CA LEU A 53 -8.76 -19.60 2.42
C LEU A 53 -8.39 -18.24 3.02
N VAL A 54 -7.39 -18.18 3.91
CA VAL A 54 -6.88 -16.94 4.50
C VAL A 54 -6.40 -15.98 3.41
N ILE A 55 -5.60 -16.48 2.45
CA ILE A 55 -5.06 -15.68 1.35
C ILE A 55 -6.19 -15.12 0.48
N VAL A 56 -7.13 -15.97 0.08
CA VAL A 56 -8.24 -15.55 -0.81
C VAL A 56 -9.14 -14.55 -0.10
N VAL A 57 -9.58 -14.82 1.13
CA VAL A 57 -10.49 -13.92 1.86
C VAL A 57 -9.81 -12.60 2.21
N GLY A 58 -8.57 -12.64 2.72
CA GLY A 58 -7.84 -11.44 3.09
C GLY A 58 -7.57 -10.52 1.89
N ASN A 59 -7.13 -11.09 0.77
CA ASN A 59 -6.86 -10.30 -0.44
C ASN A 59 -8.14 -9.86 -1.17
N LEU A 60 -9.24 -10.62 -1.08
CA LEU A 60 -10.53 -10.19 -1.60
C LEU A 60 -11.05 -8.97 -0.84
N LEU A 61 -10.96 -8.97 0.48
CA LEU A 61 -11.33 -7.83 1.32
C LEU A 61 -10.44 -6.61 1.04
N LEU A 62 -9.12 -6.81 0.95
CA LEU A 62 -8.18 -5.76 0.57
C LEU A 62 -8.47 -5.22 -0.83
N GLY A 63 -8.66 -6.09 -1.82
CA GLY A 63 -8.97 -5.72 -3.21
C GLY A 63 -10.29 -4.98 -3.34
N ALA A 64 -11.33 -5.39 -2.61
CA ALA A 64 -12.62 -4.72 -2.58
C ALA A 64 -12.51 -3.30 -1.99
N TYR A 65 -11.84 -3.17 -0.84
CA TYR A 65 -11.57 -1.88 -0.19
C TYR A 65 -10.80 -0.92 -1.10
N THR A 66 -9.70 -1.38 -1.67
CA THR A 66 -8.85 -0.56 -2.54
C THR A 66 -9.53 -0.20 -3.85
N SER A 67 -10.32 -1.12 -4.43
CA SER A 67 -11.10 -0.87 -5.66
C SER A 67 -12.22 0.12 -5.45
N ALA A 68 -12.86 0.13 -4.29
CA ALA A 68 -13.85 1.15 -3.93
C ALA A 68 -13.22 2.56 -3.92
N LEU A 69 -12.06 2.72 -3.26
CA LEU A 69 -11.31 3.98 -3.27
C LEU A 69 -10.80 4.36 -4.67
N ALA A 70 -10.35 3.38 -5.45
CA ALA A 70 -9.93 3.59 -6.83
C ALA A 70 -11.05 4.11 -7.73
N PHE A 71 -12.28 3.60 -7.55
CA PHE A 71 -13.45 4.10 -8.26
C PHE A 71 -13.76 5.56 -7.88
N ILE A 72 -13.71 5.90 -6.59
CA ILE A 72 -13.89 7.28 -6.11
C ILE A 72 -12.82 8.19 -6.72
N ALA A 73 -11.57 7.76 -6.73
CA ALA A 73 -10.46 8.52 -7.30
C ALA A 73 -10.61 8.75 -8.81
N TYR A 74 -11.07 7.74 -9.57
CA TYR A 74 -11.41 7.91 -10.98
C TYR A 74 -12.51 8.95 -11.17
N LYS A 75 -13.60 8.86 -10.40
CA LYS A 75 -14.75 9.76 -10.53
C LYS A 75 -14.38 11.21 -10.22
N SER A 76 -13.68 11.44 -9.12
CA SER A 76 -13.30 12.77 -8.64
C SER A 76 -12.05 13.35 -9.32
N GLY A 77 -11.16 12.51 -9.84
CA GLY A 77 -9.82 12.95 -10.27
C GLY A 77 -8.86 13.23 -9.10
N LEU A 78 -9.29 12.96 -7.86
CA LEU A 78 -8.56 13.23 -6.62
C LEU A 78 -7.93 11.94 -6.07
N ASN A 79 -6.86 12.10 -5.30
CA ASN A 79 -6.30 11.04 -4.48
C ASN A 79 -6.80 11.12 -3.03
N SER A 80 -6.46 10.12 -2.20
CA SER A 80 -6.93 10.03 -0.82
C SER A 80 -6.57 11.26 0.04
N VAL A 81 -5.38 11.85 -0.16
CA VAL A 81 -4.98 13.04 0.60
C VAL A 81 -5.80 14.27 0.23
N LEU A 82 -6.13 14.45 -1.06
CA LEU A 82 -7.01 15.55 -1.51
C LEU A 82 -8.47 15.30 -1.11
N MET A 83 -8.96 14.06 -1.21
CA MET A 83 -10.27 13.68 -0.70
C MET A 83 -10.37 13.88 0.83
N GLY A 84 -9.27 13.68 1.55
CA GLY A 84 -9.16 13.97 2.98
C GLY A 84 -9.52 15.41 3.35
N ARG A 85 -9.32 16.39 2.44
CA ARG A 85 -9.71 17.79 2.69
C ARG A 85 -11.22 17.96 2.79
N PHE A 86 -12.01 17.20 2.01
CA PHE A 86 -13.48 17.18 2.15
C PHE A 86 -13.89 16.50 3.46
N CYS A 87 -13.24 15.38 3.80
CA CYS A 87 -13.58 14.55 4.95
C CYS A 87 -13.22 15.20 6.29
N PHE A 88 -12.02 15.84 6.38
CA PHE A 88 -11.43 16.29 7.64
C PHE A 88 -11.29 17.82 7.74
N GLY A 89 -11.50 18.52 6.65
CA GLY A 89 -11.31 19.98 6.54
C GLY A 89 -9.91 20.35 6.06
N GLU A 90 -9.73 21.63 5.73
CA GLU A 90 -8.50 22.14 5.11
C GLU A 90 -7.25 21.95 6.01
N VAL A 91 -7.40 22.20 7.31
CA VAL A 91 -6.33 22.01 8.29
C VAL A 91 -6.38 20.59 8.89
N GLY A 92 -7.58 20.08 9.16
CA GLY A 92 -7.77 18.75 9.77
C GLY A 92 -7.23 17.61 8.89
N SER A 93 -7.25 17.76 7.55
CA SER A 93 -6.68 16.76 6.62
C SER A 93 -5.18 16.54 6.81
N LYS A 94 -4.45 17.48 7.41
CA LYS A 94 -3.03 17.31 7.71
C LYS A 94 -2.75 16.11 8.60
N LEU A 95 -3.73 15.68 9.42
CA LEU A 95 -3.62 14.44 10.21
C LEU A 95 -3.58 13.22 9.29
N SER A 96 -4.52 13.11 8.35
CA SER A 96 -4.53 12.00 7.38
C SER A 96 -3.31 12.03 6.46
N ASP A 97 -2.86 13.21 6.04
CA ASP A 97 -1.67 13.39 5.23
C ASP A 97 -0.41 12.90 5.96
N PHE A 98 -0.29 13.27 7.24
CA PHE A 98 0.81 12.81 8.08
C PHE A 98 0.77 11.29 8.27
N VAL A 99 -0.38 10.72 8.62
CA VAL A 99 -0.53 9.27 8.82
C VAL A 99 -0.20 8.51 7.54
N LEU A 100 -0.77 8.90 6.40
CA LEU A 100 -0.52 8.25 5.12
C LEU A 100 0.94 8.43 4.65
N GLY A 101 1.50 9.62 4.79
CA GLY A 101 2.90 9.90 4.45
C GLY A 101 3.89 9.14 5.34
N PHE A 102 3.68 9.17 6.65
CA PHE A 102 4.55 8.48 7.61
C PHE A 102 4.61 6.97 7.37
N THR A 103 3.48 6.34 7.02
CA THR A 103 3.46 4.91 6.71
C THR A 103 4.30 4.57 5.48
N GLN A 104 4.33 5.45 4.49
CA GLN A 104 5.16 5.24 3.29
C GLN A 104 6.65 5.42 3.59
N ILE A 105 7.01 6.34 4.48
CA ILE A 105 8.40 6.47 4.95
C ILE A 105 8.85 5.23 5.71
N GLY A 106 7.98 4.64 6.54
CA GLY A 106 8.27 3.37 7.20
C GLY A 106 8.56 2.24 6.20
N TRP A 107 7.73 2.11 5.17
CA TRP A 107 7.95 1.14 4.09
C TRP A 107 9.22 1.43 3.29
N TYR A 108 9.49 2.71 2.99
CA TYR A 108 10.72 3.11 2.31
C TYR A 108 11.97 2.74 3.12
N ALA A 109 11.95 3.02 4.42
CA ALA A 109 13.03 2.66 5.32
C ALA A 109 13.25 1.13 5.37
N TRP A 110 12.14 0.37 5.49
CA TRP A 110 12.21 -1.08 5.53
C TRP A 110 12.83 -1.66 4.25
N GLY A 111 12.36 -1.28 3.08
CA GLY A 111 12.90 -1.79 1.80
C GLY A 111 14.32 -1.31 1.53
N THR A 112 14.69 -0.09 1.94
CA THR A 112 16.08 0.41 1.86
C THR A 112 17.03 -0.41 2.74
N ALA A 113 16.62 -0.83 3.94
CA ALA A 113 17.39 -1.75 4.76
C ALA A 113 17.46 -3.15 4.14
N THR A 114 16.33 -3.66 3.64
CA THR A 114 16.23 -5.00 3.07
C THR A 114 17.20 -5.21 1.92
N ILE A 115 17.25 -4.29 0.93
CA ILE A 115 18.15 -4.45 -0.22
C ILE A 115 19.61 -4.54 0.22
N ALA A 116 20.03 -3.72 1.19
CA ALA A 116 21.40 -3.71 1.68
C ALA A 116 21.74 -4.99 2.44
N ILE A 117 20.88 -5.42 3.38
CA ILE A 117 21.07 -6.62 4.20
C ILE A 117 21.11 -7.87 3.32
N VAL A 118 20.12 -8.01 2.40
CA VAL A 118 20.05 -9.19 1.53
C VAL A 118 21.21 -9.22 0.55
N LEU A 119 21.63 -8.08 0.01
CA LEU A 119 22.77 -8.00 -0.90
C LEU A 119 24.08 -8.39 -0.19
N VAL A 120 24.33 -7.87 1.02
CA VAL A 120 25.48 -8.25 1.84
C VAL A 120 25.49 -9.76 2.13
N LYS A 121 24.34 -10.30 2.57
CA LYS A 121 24.16 -11.74 2.82
C LYS A 121 24.44 -12.58 1.57
N THR A 122 23.88 -12.19 0.42
CA THR A 122 23.96 -12.97 -0.83
C THR A 122 25.36 -12.93 -1.45
N THR A 123 26.03 -11.77 -1.38
CA THR A 123 27.38 -11.60 -1.98
C THR A 123 28.51 -11.99 -1.05
N GLY A 124 28.26 -12.13 0.25
CA GLY A 124 29.27 -12.46 1.26
C GLY A 124 30.28 -11.32 1.53
N ILE A 125 29.99 -10.09 1.11
CA ILE A 125 30.83 -8.93 1.45
C ILE A 125 30.71 -8.59 2.93
N ALA A 126 31.68 -7.81 3.46
CA ALA A 126 31.70 -7.46 4.88
C ALA A 126 30.43 -6.74 5.32
N GLN A 127 29.90 -7.07 6.49
CA GLN A 127 28.68 -6.46 7.07
C GLN A 127 28.78 -4.94 7.20
N SER A 128 29.98 -4.38 7.32
CA SER A 128 30.21 -2.93 7.33
C SER A 128 29.70 -2.20 6.07
N TRP A 129 29.42 -2.92 4.98
CA TRP A 129 28.83 -2.37 3.77
C TRP A 129 27.30 -2.14 3.84
N GLU A 130 26.61 -2.67 4.85
CA GLU A 130 25.15 -2.47 4.98
C GLU A 130 24.76 -0.99 5.00
N ILE A 131 25.41 -0.17 5.84
CA ILE A 131 25.10 1.26 5.95
C ILE A 131 25.43 2.02 4.67
N PRO A 132 26.62 1.88 4.07
CA PRO A 132 26.92 2.49 2.75
C PRO A 132 25.90 2.10 1.67
N LEU A 133 25.47 0.84 1.62
CA LEU A 133 24.46 0.38 0.66
C LEU A 133 23.07 0.95 0.96
N MET A 134 22.66 1.06 2.23
CA MET A 134 21.42 1.73 2.61
C MET A 134 21.41 3.18 2.14
N ILE A 135 22.51 3.91 2.27
CA ILE A 135 22.62 5.29 1.79
C ILE A 135 22.54 5.33 0.26
N LEU A 136 23.29 4.48 -0.42
CA LEU A 136 23.29 4.42 -1.89
C LEU A 136 21.89 4.14 -2.43
N PHE A 137 21.25 3.07 -1.99
CA PHE A 137 19.95 2.66 -2.50
C PHE A 137 18.80 3.56 -2.01
N GLY A 138 18.90 4.12 -0.80
CA GLY A 138 17.94 5.07 -0.28
C GLY A 138 17.84 6.34 -1.15
N PHE A 139 18.89 6.74 -1.85
CA PHE A 139 18.83 7.83 -2.83
C PHE A 139 18.63 7.32 -4.27
N ALA A 140 19.09 6.12 -4.62
CA ALA A 140 18.90 5.58 -5.96
C ALA A 140 17.42 5.31 -6.28
N PHE A 141 16.66 4.72 -5.34
CA PHE A 141 15.25 4.40 -5.55
C PHE A 141 14.36 5.61 -5.80
N CYS A 142 14.71 6.79 -5.29
CA CYS A 142 13.89 7.98 -5.53
C CYS A 142 14.03 8.56 -6.94
N LEU A 143 15.03 8.14 -7.73
CA LEU A 143 15.29 8.70 -9.06
C LEU A 143 14.14 8.48 -10.03
N THR A 144 13.57 7.27 -10.08
CA THR A 144 12.40 6.96 -10.93
C THR A 144 11.16 7.70 -10.47
N ALA A 145 10.92 7.80 -9.15
CA ALA A 145 9.83 8.56 -8.56
C ALA A 145 9.90 10.06 -8.87
N MET A 146 11.11 10.64 -8.97
CA MET A 146 11.30 12.05 -9.35
C MET A 146 10.79 12.36 -10.77
N VAL A 147 10.78 11.35 -11.67
CA VAL A 147 10.20 11.48 -13.02
C VAL A 147 8.67 11.49 -12.98
N GLY A 148 8.07 10.97 -11.91
CA GLY A 148 6.62 10.86 -11.72
C GLY A 148 6.05 9.61 -12.36
N PHE A 149 4.73 9.59 -12.59
CA PHE A 149 4.00 8.42 -13.10
C PHE A 149 4.68 7.75 -14.31
N ARG A 150 5.30 8.52 -15.21
CA ARG A 150 5.99 7.98 -16.38
C ARG A 150 7.21 7.13 -16.00
N GLY A 151 7.95 7.53 -14.98
CA GLY A 151 9.11 6.77 -14.48
C GLY A 151 8.68 5.43 -13.88
N LEU A 152 7.65 5.45 -13.04
CA LEU A 152 7.08 4.27 -12.41
C LEU A 152 6.53 3.28 -13.47
N ASP A 153 5.77 3.79 -14.44
CA ASP A 153 5.20 2.98 -15.54
C ASP A 153 6.29 2.30 -16.38
N LEU A 154 7.35 3.03 -16.75
CA LEU A 154 8.46 2.49 -17.55
C LEU A 154 9.17 1.34 -16.82
N LEU A 155 9.51 1.53 -15.55
CA LEU A 155 10.16 0.50 -14.74
C LEU A 155 9.25 -0.72 -14.57
N SER A 156 7.99 -0.51 -14.20
CA SER A 156 7.04 -1.60 -13.92
C SER A 156 6.71 -2.43 -15.17
N ARG A 157 6.66 -1.84 -16.36
CA ARG A 157 6.42 -2.58 -17.62
C ARG A 157 7.48 -3.63 -17.92
N VAL A 158 8.71 -3.41 -17.48
CA VAL A 158 9.82 -4.36 -17.65
C VAL A 158 9.89 -5.31 -16.46
N ALA A 159 9.84 -4.78 -15.26
CA ALA A 159 10.05 -5.53 -14.04
C ALA A 159 8.90 -6.52 -13.74
N VAL A 160 7.64 -6.10 -13.89
CA VAL A 160 6.49 -6.95 -13.52
C VAL A 160 6.41 -8.24 -14.31
N PRO A 161 6.50 -8.27 -15.66
CA PRO A 161 6.51 -9.53 -16.41
C PRO A 161 7.71 -10.42 -16.06
N ALA A 162 8.89 -9.84 -15.86
CA ALA A 162 10.09 -10.58 -15.49
C ALA A 162 9.96 -11.19 -14.09
N MET A 163 9.50 -10.43 -13.09
CA MET A 163 9.26 -10.94 -11.74
C MET A 163 8.20 -12.03 -11.72
N LEU A 164 7.10 -11.86 -12.47
CA LEU A 164 6.07 -12.88 -12.58
C LEU A 164 6.65 -14.19 -13.14
N LEU A 165 7.46 -14.11 -14.19
CA LEU A 165 8.13 -15.29 -14.77
C LEU A 165 9.05 -15.95 -13.75
N PHE A 166 9.86 -15.18 -13.02
CA PHE A 166 10.79 -15.72 -12.01
C PHE A 166 10.05 -16.39 -10.84
N ILE A 167 8.96 -15.78 -10.37
CA ILE A 167 8.11 -16.36 -9.33
C ILE A 167 7.49 -17.68 -9.82
N LEU A 168 6.95 -17.72 -11.04
CA LEU A 168 6.36 -18.93 -11.59
C LEU A 168 7.39 -20.06 -11.76
N ILE A 169 8.61 -19.74 -12.21
CA ILE A 169 9.71 -20.71 -12.27
C ILE A 169 10.03 -21.26 -10.87
N SER A 170 10.18 -20.37 -9.89
CA SER A 170 10.49 -20.76 -8.51
C SER A 170 9.38 -21.61 -7.89
N LEU A 171 8.11 -21.22 -8.07
CA LEU A 171 6.96 -21.99 -7.58
C LEU A 171 6.86 -23.36 -8.24
N PHE A 172 7.09 -23.45 -9.56
CA PHE A 172 7.11 -24.73 -10.27
C PHE A 172 8.22 -25.64 -9.75
N THR A 173 9.44 -25.11 -9.58
CA THR A 173 10.57 -25.86 -8.99
C THR A 173 10.23 -26.35 -7.59
N GLY A 174 9.67 -25.48 -6.73
CA GLY A 174 9.24 -25.86 -5.39
C GLY A 174 8.18 -26.96 -5.38
N MET A 175 7.24 -26.93 -6.33
CA MET A 175 6.25 -28.01 -6.48
C MET A 175 6.89 -29.35 -6.85
N VAL A 176 7.94 -29.34 -7.67
CA VAL A 176 8.69 -30.55 -8.03
C VAL A 176 9.48 -31.04 -6.81
N ASP A 177 10.16 -30.15 -6.13
CA ASP A 177 11.03 -30.49 -4.97
C ASP A 177 10.24 -31.10 -3.82
N VAL A 178 9.01 -30.64 -3.57
CA VAL A 178 8.15 -31.18 -2.49
C VAL A 178 7.44 -32.47 -2.87
N GLY A 179 7.52 -32.90 -4.15
CA GLY A 179 6.82 -34.11 -4.62
C GLY A 179 5.39 -33.88 -5.12
N GLY A 180 5.07 -32.64 -5.48
CA GLY A 180 3.79 -32.25 -6.09
C GLY A 180 2.77 -31.65 -5.11
N MET A 181 1.66 -31.18 -5.66
CA MET A 181 0.60 -30.50 -4.92
C MET A 181 0.05 -31.33 -3.73
N GLY A 182 -0.05 -32.64 -3.88
CA GLY A 182 -0.57 -33.53 -2.82
C GLY A 182 0.26 -33.52 -1.55
N ALA A 183 1.60 -33.37 -1.66
CA ALA A 183 2.50 -33.34 -0.53
C ALA A 183 2.28 -32.11 0.38
N LEU A 184 1.84 -30.98 -0.17
CA LEU A 184 1.56 -29.76 0.61
C LEU A 184 0.44 -29.96 1.66
N PHE A 185 -0.51 -30.83 1.37
CA PHE A 185 -1.62 -31.12 2.31
C PHE A 185 -1.18 -31.99 3.50
N GLY A 186 0.00 -32.62 3.42
CA GLY A 186 0.58 -33.44 4.48
C GLY A 186 1.59 -32.71 5.37
N ILE A 187 1.90 -31.45 5.09
CA ILE A 187 2.88 -30.68 5.89
C ILE A 187 2.24 -30.31 7.24
N GLU A 188 2.92 -30.64 8.33
CA GLU A 188 2.46 -30.33 9.68
C GLU A 188 2.61 -28.84 9.99
N VAL A 189 1.63 -28.30 10.70
CA VAL A 189 1.61 -26.91 11.20
C VAL A 189 2.50 -26.81 12.44
N THR A 190 3.39 -25.83 12.47
CA THR A 190 4.37 -25.66 13.58
C THR A 190 3.99 -24.55 14.57
N GLU A 191 3.12 -23.62 14.16
CA GLU A 191 2.67 -22.48 14.96
C GLU A 191 1.15 -22.40 14.92
N SER A 192 0.53 -21.56 15.73
CA SER A 192 -0.91 -21.33 15.70
C SER A 192 -1.22 -19.83 15.63
N MET A 193 -2.20 -19.47 14.81
CA MET A 193 -2.73 -18.11 14.69
C MET A 193 -4.23 -18.16 14.49
N SER A 194 -4.98 -17.19 15.06
CA SER A 194 -6.40 -17.11 14.77
C SER A 194 -6.66 -16.64 13.33
N PHE A 195 -7.74 -17.14 12.73
CA PHE A 195 -8.14 -16.77 11.37
C PHE A 195 -8.31 -15.24 11.21
N THR A 196 -8.87 -14.56 12.22
CA THR A 196 -9.07 -13.10 12.23
C THR A 196 -7.74 -12.34 12.27
N ALA A 197 -6.74 -12.83 13.03
CA ALA A 197 -5.40 -12.25 13.06
C ALA A 197 -4.71 -12.44 11.70
N ALA A 198 -4.83 -13.62 11.10
CA ALA A 198 -4.27 -13.92 9.79
C ALA A 198 -4.85 -13.01 8.68
N ILE A 199 -6.16 -12.82 8.63
CA ILE A 199 -6.82 -11.87 7.71
C ILE A 199 -6.31 -10.45 7.95
N THR A 200 -6.14 -10.04 9.21
CA THR A 200 -5.59 -8.72 9.56
C THR A 200 -4.17 -8.54 9.05
N VAL A 201 -3.32 -9.57 9.17
CA VAL A 201 -1.95 -9.56 8.62
C VAL A 201 -2.00 -9.41 7.11
N VAL A 202 -2.80 -10.20 6.38
CA VAL A 202 -2.92 -10.11 4.92
C VAL A 202 -3.37 -8.71 4.48
N ILE A 203 -4.40 -8.13 5.12
CA ILE A 203 -4.85 -6.78 4.80
C ILE A 203 -3.76 -5.76 5.15
N GLY A 204 -3.10 -5.93 6.31
CA GLY A 204 -2.03 -5.06 6.80
C GLY A 204 -0.86 -4.92 5.85
N THR A 205 -0.55 -5.95 5.04
CA THR A 205 0.58 -5.93 4.09
C THR A 205 0.51 -4.74 3.13
N PHE A 206 -0.70 -4.39 2.65
CA PHE A 206 -0.84 -3.35 1.65
C PHE A 206 -1.99 -2.35 1.90
N VAL A 207 -2.64 -2.34 3.06
CA VAL A 207 -3.76 -1.42 3.28
C VAL A 207 -3.36 0.06 3.20
N SER A 208 -2.16 0.42 3.63
CA SER A 208 -1.66 1.80 3.52
C SER A 208 -1.38 2.18 2.05
N GLY A 209 -0.68 1.32 1.33
CA GLY A 209 -0.46 1.47 -0.11
C GLY A 209 -1.76 1.42 -0.89
N GLY A 210 -2.68 0.53 -0.53
CA GLY A 210 -4.00 0.40 -1.12
C GLY A 210 -4.88 1.64 -0.94
N THR A 211 -4.86 2.27 0.24
CA THR A 211 -5.53 3.55 0.46
C THR A 211 -4.96 4.64 -0.43
N GLN A 212 -3.66 4.60 -0.70
CA GLN A 212 -2.96 5.55 -1.56
C GLN A 212 -2.88 5.11 -3.04
N ALA A 213 -3.40 3.93 -3.42
CA ALA A 213 -3.56 3.53 -4.82
C ALA A 213 -4.38 4.54 -5.64
N THR A 214 -5.15 5.37 -4.97
CA THR A 214 -5.82 6.55 -5.52
C THR A 214 -4.86 7.53 -6.21
N ASN A 215 -3.58 7.56 -5.84
CA ASN A 215 -2.55 8.38 -6.49
C ASN A 215 -2.37 8.01 -7.97
N TRP A 216 -2.60 6.75 -8.32
CA TRP A 216 -2.55 6.25 -9.69
C TRP A 216 -3.95 6.09 -10.29
N SER A 217 -4.92 5.50 -9.57
CA SER A 217 -6.26 5.21 -10.11
C SER A 217 -7.05 6.47 -10.49
N ARG A 218 -6.71 7.65 -9.95
CA ARG A 218 -7.24 8.94 -10.44
C ARG A 218 -6.86 9.26 -11.90
N PHE A 219 -5.81 8.60 -12.44
CA PHE A 219 -5.43 8.69 -13.85
C PHE A 219 -6.14 7.65 -14.73
N ALA A 220 -7.02 6.82 -14.21
CA ALA A 220 -7.70 5.80 -15.01
C ALA A 220 -8.64 6.42 -16.04
N ALA A 221 -8.67 5.85 -17.25
CA ALA A 221 -9.52 6.31 -18.35
C ALA A 221 -11.02 6.01 -18.13
N SER A 222 -11.33 5.01 -17.29
CA SER A 222 -12.70 4.64 -16.95
C SER A 222 -12.78 4.00 -15.57
N GLY A 223 -14.00 3.96 -14.98
CA GLY A 223 -14.24 3.29 -13.71
C GLY A 223 -13.89 1.79 -13.76
N LYS A 224 -14.13 1.12 -14.88
CA LYS A 224 -13.72 -0.28 -15.10
C LYS A 224 -12.20 -0.43 -15.04
N VAL A 225 -11.46 0.47 -15.69
CA VAL A 225 -9.99 0.47 -15.65
C VAL A 225 -9.49 0.66 -14.22
N ALA A 226 -10.04 1.64 -13.46
CA ALA A 226 -9.66 1.88 -12.09
C ALA A 226 -9.88 0.64 -11.20
N VAL A 227 -11.09 0.06 -11.25
CA VAL A 227 -11.47 -1.09 -10.42
C VAL A 227 -10.67 -2.33 -10.79
N TRP A 228 -10.60 -2.70 -12.08
CA TRP A 228 -9.94 -3.96 -12.47
C TRP A 228 -8.42 -3.92 -12.34
N ALA A 229 -7.77 -2.78 -12.64
CA ALA A 229 -6.33 -2.64 -12.41
C ALA A 229 -5.99 -2.76 -10.91
N THR A 230 -6.79 -2.13 -10.05
CA THR A 230 -6.60 -2.16 -8.60
C THR A 230 -6.92 -3.55 -8.04
N MET A 231 -8.02 -4.17 -8.47
CA MET A 231 -8.36 -5.55 -8.06
C MET A 231 -7.28 -6.54 -8.48
N ALA A 232 -6.76 -6.45 -9.70
CA ALA A 232 -5.67 -7.31 -10.17
C ALA A 232 -4.42 -7.15 -9.29
N ALA A 233 -4.06 -5.93 -8.92
CA ALA A 233 -2.89 -5.69 -8.09
C ALA A 233 -3.08 -6.20 -6.64
N PHE A 234 -4.17 -5.83 -5.98
CA PHE A 234 -4.33 -6.10 -4.55
C PHE A 234 -4.96 -7.46 -4.23
N PHE A 235 -5.71 -8.06 -5.14
CA PHE A 235 -6.20 -9.43 -4.98
C PHE A 235 -5.21 -10.45 -5.56
N ILE A 236 -4.83 -10.31 -6.85
CA ILE A 236 -3.95 -11.29 -7.50
C ILE A 236 -2.49 -11.02 -7.16
N GLY A 237 -2.00 -9.78 -7.35
CA GLY A 237 -0.58 -9.44 -7.15
C GLY A 237 -0.15 -9.64 -5.69
N ASN A 238 -0.84 -9.02 -4.73
CA ASN A 238 -0.55 -9.20 -3.31
C ASN A 238 -0.79 -10.65 -2.87
N GLY A 239 -1.89 -11.29 -3.33
CA GLY A 239 -2.18 -12.69 -3.04
C GLY A 239 -1.09 -13.64 -3.51
N LEU A 240 -0.52 -13.41 -4.70
CA LEU A 240 0.61 -14.18 -5.23
C LEU A 240 1.86 -14.00 -4.34
N MET A 241 2.13 -12.79 -3.85
CA MET A 241 3.25 -12.54 -2.95
C MET A 241 3.09 -13.26 -1.62
N VAL A 242 1.89 -13.18 -0.99
CA VAL A 242 1.59 -13.91 0.24
C VAL A 242 1.75 -15.43 0.03
N LEU A 243 1.19 -15.95 -1.06
CA LEU A 243 1.28 -17.37 -1.40
C LEU A 243 2.74 -17.81 -1.64
N THR A 244 3.52 -17.01 -2.35
CA THR A 244 4.94 -17.31 -2.63
C THR A 244 5.74 -17.42 -1.34
N GLY A 245 5.58 -16.46 -0.42
CA GLY A 245 6.25 -16.53 0.87
C GLY A 245 5.79 -17.69 1.75
N ALA A 246 4.50 -17.99 1.74
CA ALA A 246 3.94 -19.12 2.47
C ALA A 246 4.48 -20.47 1.94
N LEU A 247 4.50 -20.67 0.62
CA LEU A 247 5.07 -21.88 0.00
C LEU A 247 6.58 -21.95 0.19
N GLY A 248 7.28 -20.82 0.09
CA GLY A 248 8.71 -20.77 0.39
C GLY A 248 9.02 -21.25 1.81
N THR A 249 8.20 -20.86 2.79
CA THR A 249 8.36 -21.32 4.17
C THR A 249 7.98 -22.79 4.35
N LEU A 250 6.89 -23.23 3.75
CA LEU A 250 6.46 -24.64 3.83
C LEU A 250 7.49 -25.60 3.23
N ILE A 251 8.09 -25.26 2.09
CA ILE A 251 8.97 -26.15 1.31
C ILE A 251 10.45 -25.98 1.72
N TYR A 252 10.91 -24.72 1.83
CA TYR A 252 12.34 -24.41 2.01
C TYR A 252 12.66 -23.79 3.37
N GLN A 253 11.67 -23.59 4.24
CA GLN A 253 11.81 -22.85 5.52
C GLN A 253 12.31 -21.40 5.31
N GLN A 254 12.04 -20.82 4.14
CA GLN A 254 12.42 -19.46 3.74
C GLN A 254 11.19 -18.71 3.23
N ALA A 255 10.89 -17.54 3.79
CA ALA A 255 9.77 -16.71 3.35
C ALA A 255 10.14 -15.78 2.17
N ASP A 256 11.43 -15.38 2.07
CA ASP A 256 11.90 -14.48 1.01
C ASP A 256 12.18 -15.25 -0.28
N ILE A 257 11.60 -14.80 -1.39
CA ILE A 257 11.79 -15.43 -2.71
C ILE A 257 13.26 -15.44 -3.15
N VAL A 258 14.05 -14.45 -2.71
CA VAL A 258 15.48 -14.41 -3.02
C VAL A 258 16.21 -15.58 -2.36
N ASP A 259 15.94 -15.84 -1.08
CA ASP A 259 16.50 -16.98 -0.35
C ASP A 259 16.01 -18.32 -0.93
N VAL A 260 14.73 -18.41 -1.32
CA VAL A 260 14.16 -19.58 -2.01
C VAL A 260 14.87 -19.84 -3.34
N MET A 261 15.06 -18.82 -4.17
CA MET A 261 15.75 -18.95 -5.45
C MET A 261 17.24 -19.33 -5.28
N LEU A 262 17.89 -18.83 -4.23
CA LEU A 262 19.26 -19.23 -3.90
C LEU A 262 19.31 -20.71 -3.51
N ALA A 263 18.38 -21.19 -2.69
CA ALA A 263 18.26 -22.61 -2.35
C ALA A 263 17.98 -23.50 -3.56
N GLN A 264 17.25 -22.99 -4.55
CA GLN A 264 16.99 -23.64 -5.84
C GLN A 264 18.17 -23.56 -6.83
N GLY A 265 19.26 -22.87 -6.49
CA GLY A 265 20.43 -22.67 -7.36
C GLY A 265 20.30 -21.55 -8.38
N PHE A 266 19.26 -20.72 -8.32
CA PHE A 266 18.97 -19.65 -9.28
C PHE A 266 19.62 -18.31 -8.88
N VAL A 267 20.94 -18.28 -8.65
CA VAL A 267 21.65 -17.10 -8.10
C VAL A 267 21.41 -15.83 -8.92
N VAL A 268 21.53 -15.90 -10.26
CA VAL A 268 21.33 -14.72 -11.13
C VAL A 268 19.88 -14.21 -11.07
N LEU A 269 18.91 -15.12 -11.11
CA LEU A 269 17.49 -14.75 -11.02
C LEU A 269 17.16 -14.17 -9.65
N ALA A 270 17.75 -14.69 -8.57
CA ALA A 270 17.59 -14.19 -7.21
C ALA A 270 18.06 -12.73 -7.09
N VAL A 271 19.23 -12.40 -7.62
CA VAL A 271 19.75 -11.02 -7.62
C VAL A 271 18.87 -10.09 -8.47
N LEU A 272 18.48 -10.51 -9.66
CA LEU A 272 17.58 -9.71 -10.51
C LEU A 272 16.22 -9.51 -9.83
N MET A 273 15.66 -10.56 -9.20
CA MET A 273 14.42 -10.49 -8.45
C MET A 273 14.51 -9.50 -7.29
N LEU A 274 15.60 -9.53 -6.52
CA LEU A 274 15.84 -8.60 -5.42
C LEU A 274 15.75 -7.14 -5.88
N PHE A 275 16.50 -6.78 -6.93
CA PHE A 275 16.53 -5.41 -7.44
C PHE A 275 15.18 -4.97 -8.00
N MET A 276 14.54 -5.80 -8.84
CA MET A 276 13.26 -5.45 -9.44
C MET A 276 12.15 -5.33 -8.41
N ASN A 277 12.08 -6.28 -7.47
CA ASN A 277 11.07 -6.32 -6.42
C ASN A 277 11.16 -5.09 -5.49
N ILE A 278 12.35 -4.80 -4.99
CA ILE A 278 12.53 -3.66 -4.08
C ILE A 278 12.37 -2.34 -4.85
N TRP A 279 12.97 -2.18 -6.02
CA TRP A 279 12.94 -0.90 -6.74
C TRP A 279 11.52 -0.49 -7.15
N THR A 280 10.73 -1.40 -7.72
CA THR A 280 9.35 -1.09 -8.14
C THR A 280 8.42 -0.75 -6.97
N THR A 281 8.69 -1.25 -5.78
CA THR A 281 7.93 -0.88 -4.59
C THR A 281 8.43 0.42 -3.99
N GLN A 282 9.74 0.61 -3.89
CA GLN A 282 10.35 1.77 -3.27
C GLN A 282 10.07 3.08 -4.04
N ASP A 283 10.09 3.06 -5.37
CA ASP A 283 9.76 4.24 -6.15
C ASP A 283 8.29 4.65 -6.01
N ASN A 284 7.37 3.67 -5.96
CA ASN A 284 5.96 3.92 -5.68
C ASN A 284 5.74 4.42 -4.25
N THR A 285 6.44 3.86 -3.28
CA THR A 285 6.37 4.23 -1.85
C THR A 285 6.80 5.67 -1.64
N ILE A 286 7.96 6.07 -2.18
CA ILE A 286 8.46 7.44 -2.03
C ILE A 286 7.65 8.45 -2.85
N TYR A 287 7.05 8.03 -3.97
CA TYR A 287 6.09 8.83 -4.71
C TYR A 287 4.83 9.13 -3.88
N ASN A 288 4.28 8.12 -3.21
CA ASN A 288 3.13 8.27 -2.30
C ASN A 288 3.44 9.23 -1.15
N PHE A 289 4.62 9.08 -0.52
CA PHE A 289 5.08 10.02 0.49
C PHE A 289 5.14 11.45 -0.05
N ALA A 290 5.72 11.62 -1.24
CA ALA A 290 5.88 12.95 -1.83
C ALA A 290 4.54 13.62 -2.11
N VAL A 291 3.53 12.88 -2.56
CA VAL A 291 2.18 13.41 -2.78
C VAL A 291 1.51 13.81 -1.46
N ALA A 292 1.60 12.97 -0.43
CA ALA A 292 1.08 13.30 0.91
C ALA A 292 1.82 14.50 1.52
N GLY A 293 3.14 14.54 1.40
CA GLY A 293 3.97 15.64 1.87
C GLY A 293 3.69 16.97 1.15
N CYS A 294 3.43 16.93 -0.16
CA CYS A 294 3.03 18.10 -0.92
C CYS A 294 1.71 18.68 -0.40
N ASN A 295 0.72 17.82 -0.11
CA ASN A 295 -0.55 18.28 0.45
C ASN A 295 -0.39 18.78 1.90
N LEU A 296 0.38 18.09 2.73
CA LEU A 296 0.69 18.49 4.10
C LEU A 296 1.34 19.88 4.18
N LEU A 297 2.31 20.14 3.30
CA LEU A 297 3.08 21.39 3.24
C LEU A 297 2.47 22.46 2.33
N ARG A 298 1.37 22.13 1.63
CA ARG A 298 0.72 23.01 0.62
C ARG A 298 1.72 23.50 -0.44
N THR A 299 2.52 22.59 -0.98
CA THR A 299 3.53 22.89 -1.99
C THR A 299 3.41 21.97 -3.21
N ASP A 300 3.74 22.47 -4.38
CA ASP A 300 3.84 21.70 -5.62
C ASP A 300 5.25 21.15 -5.90
N LYS A 301 6.22 21.48 -5.02
CA LYS A 301 7.64 21.08 -5.16
C LYS A 301 7.86 19.59 -4.86
N ARG A 302 7.13 18.71 -5.58
CA ARG A 302 7.12 17.26 -5.35
C ARG A 302 8.54 16.65 -5.33
N ARG A 303 9.43 17.05 -6.24
CA ARG A 303 10.81 16.53 -6.30
C ARG A 303 11.60 16.81 -5.02
N THR A 304 11.48 18.02 -4.48
CA THR A 304 12.13 18.38 -3.21
C THR A 304 11.58 17.52 -2.05
N VAL A 305 10.26 17.33 -2.01
CA VAL A 305 9.62 16.48 -0.99
C VAL A 305 10.04 15.02 -1.16
N THR A 306 10.18 14.51 -2.41
CA THR A 306 10.69 13.16 -2.69
C THR A 306 12.09 12.96 -2.10
N VAL A 307 13.02 13.88 -2.36
CA VAL A 307 14.42 13.79 -1.85
C VAL A 307 14.46 13.89 -0.33
N ALA A 308 13.67 14.80 0.27
CA ALA A 308 13.57 14.90 1.72
C ALA A 308 13.03 13.59 2.34
N GLY A 309 12.02 12.99 1.72
CA GLY A 309 11.50 11.68 2.13
C GLY A 309 12.52 10.56 2.02
N ALA A 310 13.29 10.53 0.92
CA ALA A 310 14.37 9.56 0.73
C ALA A 310 15.44 9.69 1.83
N ALA A 311 15.82 10.91 2.21
CA ALA A 311 16.74 11.16 3.30
C ALA A 311 16.19 10.67 4.65
N ILE A 312 14.94 11.00 4.99
CA ILE A 312 14.30 10.56 6.24
C ILE A 312 14.20 9.03 6.26
N GLY A 313 13.74 8.40 5.18
CA GLY A 313 13.61 6.94 5.10
C GLY A 313 14.96 6.23 5.20
N THR A 314 16.02 6.79 4.58
CA THR A 314 17.38 6.24 4.70
C THR A 314 17.89 6.32 6.15
N VAL A 315 17.66 7.44 6.83
CA VAL A 315 18.01 7.58 8.26
C VAL A 315 17.28 6.51 9.10
N LEU A 316 15.98 6.34 8.91
CA LEU A 316 15.20 5.32 9.63
C LEU A 316 15.67 3.89 9.30
N ALA A 317 16.10 3.62 8.06
CA ALA A 317 16.69 2.35 7.68
C ALA A 317 17.96 2.04 8.49
N VAL A 318 18.88 3.01 8.57
CA VAL A 318 20.12 2.92 9.35
C VAL A 318 19.85 2.71 10.85
N PHE A 319 18.78 3.33 11.38
CA PHE A 319 18.35 3.15 12.78
C PHE A 319 17.55 1.87 13.04
N GLY A 320 17.46 0.94 12.09
CA GLY A 320 16.94 -0.40 12.30
C GLY A 320 15.42 -0.56 12.18
N MET A 321 14.74 0.26 11.38
CA MET A 321 13.30 0.11 11.08
C MET A 321 12.94 -1.29 10.56
N TYR A 322 13.89 -1.99 9.95
CA TYR A 322 13.76 -3.37 9.48
C TYR A 322 13.22 -4.35 10.53
N ASN A 323 13.61 -4.16 11.80
CA ASN A 323 13.25 -5.06 12.90
C ASN A 323 11.79 -4.90 13.40
N PHE A 324 11.05 -3.90 12.91
CA PHE A 324 9.72 -3.56 13.41
C PHE A 324 8.59 -3.94 12.44
N LEU A 325 8.82 -4.85 11.47
CA LEU A 325 7.84 -5.18 10.43
C LEU A 325 6.46 -5.58 11.01
N ILE A 326 6.40 -6.58 11.88
CA ILE A 326 5.13 -7.11 12.38
C ILE A 326 4.34 -6.09 13.23
N PRO A 327 4.94 -5.41 14.22
CA PRO A 327 4.25 -4.31 14.92
C PRO A 327 3.76 -3.21 13.97
N PHE A 328 4.53 -2.90 12.93
CA PHE A 328 4.18 -1.92 11.93
C PHE A 328 2.95 -2.35 11.12
N LEU A 329 2.88 -3.62 10.66
CA LEU A 329 1.71 -4.17 9.96
C LEU A 329 0.44 -4.08 10.80
N VAL A 330 0.50 -4.40 12.08
CA VAL A 330 -0.64 -4.32 13.00
C VAL A 330 -1.12 -2.87 13.14
N LEU A 331 -0.20 -1.93 13.30
CA LEU A 331 -0.51 -0.51 13.35
C LEU A 331 -1.20 -0.04 12.06
N LEU A 332 -0.67 -0.43 10.89
CA LEU A 332 -1.26 -0.08 9.60
C LEU A 332 -2.67 -0.66 9.45
N GLY A 333 -2.85 -1.94 9.76
CA GLY A 333 -4.15 -2.61 9.68
C GLY A 333 -5.22 -2.00 10.59
N THR A 334 -4.81 -1.31 11.64
CA THR A 334 -5.73 -0.69 12.61
C THR A 334 -6.10 0.75 12.24
N PHE A 335 -5.11 1.59 11.89
CA PHE A 335 -5.31 3.05 11.79
C PHE A 335 -5.52 3.56 10.37
N ILE A 336 -5.17 2.80 9.33
CA ILE A 336 -5.36 3.22 7.93
C ILE A 336 -6.78 2.97 7.41
N PRO A 337 -7.39 1.79 7.60
CA PRO A 337 -8.72 1.49 7.05
C PRO A 337 -9.81 2.50 7.41
N PRO A 338 -9.87 3.05 8.66
CA PRO A 338 -10.84 4.07 9.02
C PRO A 338 -10.80 5.33 8.13
N ILE A 339 -9.61 5.73 7.64
CA ILE A 339 -9.48 6.87 6.70
C ILE A 339 -10.26 6.58 5.42
N GLY A 340 -10.06 5.39 4.85
CA GLY A 340 -10.81 4.98 3.65
C GLY A 340 -12.31 4.86 3.90
N GLY A 341 -12.71 4.37 5.07
CA GLY A 341 -14.11 4.29 5.49
C GLY A 341 -14.80 5.66 5.54
N VAL A 342 -14.12 6.67 6.10
CA VAL A 342 -14.60 8.06 6.11
C VAL A 342 -14.70 8.61 4.69
N ILE A 343 -13.68 8.40 3.83
CA ILE A 343 -13.70 8.84 2.42
C ILE A 343 -14.90 8.23 1.68
N MET A 344 -15.15 6.94 1.85
CA MET A 344 -16.29 6.26 1.23
C MET A 344 -17.63 6.84 1.70
N ALA A 345 -17.76 7.09 2.99
CA ALA A 345 -18.99 7.68 3.56
C ALA A 345 -19.17 9.15 3.18
N ASP A 346 -18.10 9.90 3.04
CA ASP A 346 -18.15 11.27 2.56
C ASP A 346 -18.55 11.33 1.08
N PHE A 347 -18.00 10.42 0.26
CA PHE A 347 -18.31 10.39 -1.17
C PHE A 347 -19.73 9.92 -1.48
N TRP A 348 -20.15 8.75 -0.99
CA TRP A 348 -21.46 8.20 -1.35
C TRP A 348 -22.63 8.77 -0.55
N PRO A 349 -22.70 8.67 0.80
CA PRO A 349 -23.82 9.25 1.56
C PRO A 349 -23.90 10.76 1.52
N ARG A 350 -22.77 11.48 1.67
CA ARG A 350 -22.77 12.94 1.78
C ARG A 350 -22.83 13.64 0.42
N HIS A 351 -21.94 13.27 -0.51
CA HIS A 351 -21.80 13.90 -1.81
C HIS A 351 -22.52 13.14 -2.94
N LYS A 352 -23.29 12.08 -2.63
CA LYS A 352 -24.12 11.32 -3.57
C LYS A 352 -23.32 10.77 -4.77
N GLY A 353 -22.05 10.45 -4.57
CA GLY A 353 -21.16 9.87 -5.57
C GLY A 353 -20.49 10.88 -6.51
N GLU A 354 -20.46 12.18 -6.15
CA GLU A 354 -19.80 13.21 -6.95
C GLU A 354 -19.23 14.31 -6.04
N TYR A 355 -17.91 14.49 -6.04
CA TYR A 355 -17.30 15.64 -5.35
C TYR A 355 -17.41 16.90 -6.20
N PRO A 356 -17.68 18.08 -5.58
CA PRO A 356 -17.49 19.35 -6.25
C PRO A 356 -16.01 19.58 -6.55
N LYS A 357 -15.69 20.49 -7.45
CA LYS A 357 -14.30 20.83 -7.75
C LYS A 357 -13.62 21.42 -6.52
N LEU A 358 -12.43 20.89 -6.22
CA LEU A 358 -11.68 21.27 -5.02
C LEU A 358 -11.36 22.78 -4.98
N ALA A 359 -10.98 23.35 -6.14
CA ALA A 359 -10.63 24.77 -6.26
C ALA A 359 -11.84 25.72 -6.09
N GLU A 360 -13.06 25.22 -6.30
CA GLU A 360 -14.31 26.02 -6.22
C GLU A 360 -15.03 25.83 -4.88
N THR A 361 -14.51 24.95 -4.00
CA THR A 361 -15.17 24.59 -2.74
C THR A 361 -14.50 25.28 -1.56
N GLN A 362 -15.28 26.04 -0.79
CA GLN A 362 -14.83 26.54 0.50
C GLN A 362 -14.94 25.43 1.56
N LEU A 363 -13.80 24.92 2.00
CA LEU A 363 -13.76 23.88 3.01
C LEU A 363 -13.55 24.50 4.40
N PRO A 364 -14.20 23.98 5.47
CA PRO A 364 -13.94 24.41 6.82
C PRO A 364 -12.49 24.07 7.23
N ALA A 365 -11.91 24.82 8.15
CA ALA A 365 -10.58 24.52 8.67
C ALA A 365 -10.53 23.09 9.27
N PHE A 366 -11.54 22.74 10.05
CA PHE A 366 -11.71 21.42 10.64
C PHE A 366 -13.12 20.89 10.39
N ASN A 367 -13.22 19.68 9.90
CA ASN A 367 -14.46 18.92 9.88
C ASN A 367 -14.45 17.96 11.07
N TRP A 368 -14.97 18.42 12.23
CA TRP A 368 -14.97 17.66 13.47
C TRP A 368 -15.76 16.37 13.39
N LEU A 369 -16.76 16.29 12.51
CA LEU A 369 -17.51 15.08 12.27
C LEU A 369 -16.63 14.00 11.65
N GLY A 370 -15.83 14.34 10.65
CA GLY A 370 -14.89 13.42 10.03
C GLY A 370 -13.76 13.00 10.98
N LEU A 371 -13.16 13.99 11.68
CA LEU A 371 -12.09 13.72 12.64
C LEU A 371 -12.58 12.85 13.81
N GLY A 372 -13.75 13.18 14.39
CA GLY A 372 -14.33 12.39 15.48
C GLY A 372 -14.68 10.97 15.04
N THR A 373 -15.26 10.80 13.82
CA THR A 373 -15.53 9.48 13.24
C THR A 373 -14.25 8.67 13.07
N TYR A 374 -13.19 9.28 12.55
CA TYR A 374 -11.90 8.61 12.40
C TYR A 374 -11.34 8.12 13.74
N VAL A 375 -11.36 8.95 14.76
CA VAL A 375 -10.89 8.57 16.11
C VAL A 375 -11.71 7.43 16.70
N VAL A 376 -13.04 7.52 16.64
CA VAL A 376 -13.94 6.46 17.15
C VAL A 376 -13.75 5.16 16.38
N ALA A 377 -13.67 5.22 15.06
CA ALA A 377 -13.48 4.03 14.22
C ALA A 377 -12.10 3.39 14.44
N SER A 378 -11.06 4.20 14.64
CA SER A 378 -9.71 3.72 14.97
C SER A 378 -9.66 3.06 16.35
N ALA A 379 -10.33 3.65 17.34
CA ALA A 379 -10.47 3.04 18.67
C ALA A 379 -11.27 1.73 18.61
N ALA A 380 -12.39 1.70 17.87
CA ALA A 380 -13.19 0.49 17.67
C ALA A 380 -12.36 -0.62 16.99
N ALA A 381 -11.54 -0.28 15.99
CA ALA A 381 -10.63 -1.22 15.36
C ALA A 381 -9.57 -1.75 16.33
N TYR A 382 -8.94 -0.84 17.10
CA TYR A 382 -7.88 -1.20 18.04
C TYR A 382 -8.34 -2.14 19.16
N PHE A 383 -9.51 -1.89 19.73
CA PHE A 383 -10.07 -2.71 20.81
C PHE A 383 -10.89 -3.90 20.33
N SER A 384 -11.08 -4.05 19.02
CA SER A 384 -11.87 -5.16 18.47
C SER A 384 -11.08 -6.47 18.51
N PRO A 385 -11.64 -7.56 19.04
CA PRO A 385 -11.07 -8.89 18.89
C PRO A 385 -11.33 -9.48 17.48
N PHE A 386 -12.07 -8.76 16.63
CA PHE A 386 -12.54 -9.22 15.35
C PHE A 386 -12.02 -8.32 14.22
N MET A 387 -11.22 -8.86 13.31
CA MET A 387 -10.66 -8.23 12.09
C MET A 387 -10.58 -6.69 12.13
N PRO A 388 -9.63 -6.08 12.85
CA PRO A 388 -9.50 -4.63 13.01
C PRO A 388 -9.70 -3.81 11.73
N PRO A 389 -9.13 -4.19 10.55
CA PRO A 389 -9.31 -3.43 9.32
C PRO A 389 -10.77 -3.33 8.87
N VAL A 390 -11.51 -4.43 8.97
CA VAL A 390 -12.93 -4.51 8.56
C VAL A 390 -13.80 -3.70 9.51
N VAL A 391 -13.57 -3.84 10.81
CA VAL A 391 -14.28 -3.06 11.84
C VAL A 391 -14.02 -1.57 11.66
N GLY A 392 -12.77 -1.17 11.41
CA GLY A 392 -12.40 0.22 11.18
C GLY A 392 -13.13 0.85 10.00
N VAL A 393 -13.18 0.15 8.85
CA VAL A 393 -13.93 0.63 7.67
C VAL A 393 -15.43 0.70 7.95
N ALA A 394 -15.99 -0.37 8.52
CA ALA A 394 -17.44 -0.48 8.75
C ALA A 394 -17.93 0.59 9.73
N VAL A 395 -17.24 0.74 10.87
CA VAL A 395 -17.57 1.76 11.88
C VAL A 395 -17.44 3.17 11.30
N ALA A 396 -16.35 3.44 10.57
CA ALA A 396 -16.15 4.75 9.94
C ALA A 396 -17.28 5.06 8.93
N PHE A 397 -17.61 4.12 8.06
CA PHE A 397 -18.64 4.30 7.04
C PHE A 397 -20.01 4.52 7.65
N VAL A 398 -20.41 3.66 8.58
CA VAL A 398 -21.75 3.69 9.21
C VAL A 398 -21.88 4.92 10.11
N LEU A 399 -20.93 5.17 10.99
CA LEU A 399 -20.97 6.29 11.94
C LEU A 399 -21.01 7.63 11.21
N TYR A 400 -20.12 7.84 10.24
CA TYR A 400 -20.11 9.07 9.43
C TYR A 400 -21.44 9.23 8.66
N GLY A 401 -21.92 8.15 8.02
CA GLY A 401 -23.17 8.15 7.28
C GLY A 401 -24.42 8.44 8.11
N ILE A 402 -24.40 8.11 9.41
CA ILE A 402 -25.46 8.47 10.37
C ILE A 402 -25.31 9.92 10.80
N LEU A 403 -24.11 10.32 11.23
CA LEU A 403 -23.85 11.64 11.82
C LEU A 403 -24.13 12.80 10.83
N ILE A 404 -23.88 12.62 9.54
CA ILE A 404 -24.18 13.65 8.53
C ILE A 404 -25.68 13.95 8.37
N LYS A 405 -26.57 13.04 8.83
CA LYS A 405 -28.02 13.21 8.78
C LYS A 405 -28.58 13.93 10.02
N LEU A 406 -27.76 14.03 11.07
CA LEU A 406 -28.16 14.72 12.29
C LEU A 406 -28.02 16.25 12.09
N PRO A 407 -28.90 17.06 12.68
CA PRO A 407 -28.85 18.54 12.53
C PRO A 407 -27.67 19.19 13.26
N VAL A 408 -26.70 18.42 13.71
CA VAL A 408 -25.51 18.89 14.43
C VAL A 408 -24.43 19.26 13.43
N GLY A 409 -24.32 20.54 13.08
CA GLY A 409 -23.12 21.11 12.46
C GLY A 409 -23.19 21.52 10.99
N SER A 410 -24.28 22.07 10.48
CA SER A 410 -24.15 23.01 9.38
C SER A 410 -23.33 24.20 9.89
N PRO A 411 -22.18 24.57 9.26
CA PRO A 411 -21.59 25.88 9.54
C PRO A 411 -22.69 26.90 9.28
N ALA A 412 -22.97 27.75 10.27
CA ALA A 412 -23.88 28.84 10.09
C ALA A 412 -23.50 29.56 8.81
N ALA A 413 -24.43 29.64 7.87
CA ALA A 413 -24.32 30.56 6.77
C ALA A 413 -23.95 31.90 7.40
N ALA A 414 -22.79 32.43 7.04
CA ALA A 414 -22.45 33.79 7.39
C ALA A 414 -23.60 34.64 6.87
N THR A 415 -24.45 35.13 7.77
CA THR A 415 -25.46 36.09 7.49
C THR A 415 -24.76 37.29 6.85
N GLU A 416 -25.01 37.51 5.57
CA GLU A 416 -24.89 38.81 4.97
C GLU A 416 -25.77 39.76 5.79
N ASN A 417 -25.12 40.56 6.61
CA ASN A 417 -25.71 41.81 7.13
C ASN A 417 -24.56 42.75 7.51
N GLY A 418 -24.48 43.88 6.79
CA GLY A 418 -23.75 45.10 7.13
C GLY A 418 -22.79 45.54 6.07
#